data_8f215e4dbd538b9cb55e6eb9802f9f32
#
_entry.id   8f215e4dbd538b9cb55e6eb9802f9f32
#
_cell.length_a   1.000
_cell.length_b   1.000
_cell.length_c   1.000
_cell.angle_alpha   90.00
_cell.angle_beta   90.00
_cell.angle_gamma   90.00
#
_symmetry.space_group_name_H-M   'P 1'
#
loop_
_entity.id
_entity.type
_entity.pdbx_description
1 polymer ?
#
loop_
_entity_poly.entity_id
_entity_poly.type
_entity_poly.pdbx_seq_one_letter_code
_entity_poly.pdbx_strand_id
1 'polypeptide(L)'
;MNTLRMVDPRDSIRVSTIDDGFVGKVLQPYYEHSRYLKHASFQQTDSLEPQSLIMNGEFAIPESCYIDDTGHFNAVEYNICFNQICYVHMAHCIKNALIPELSDDYDMDTFYEKQLPNVLIAKLASSYQSQLNAKHFYGTYGINAIKKTSKCTFIKTYCHFHDDGDGRSTGEVTLAVLAP
;
A
#
# COMPACT_ATOMS: atom_id res chain seq x y z
N MET A 1 13.16 3.55 -22.47
CA MET A 1 11.97 2.90 -22.99
C MET A 1 11.64 1.76 -22.02
N ASN A 2 10.69 1.97 -21.12
CA ASN A 2 10.22 0.92 -20.22
C ASN A 2 9.15 0.12 -20.96
N THR A 3 9.52 -1.08 -21.39
CA THR A 3 8.56 -2.02 -21.98
C THR A 3 7.68 -2.54 -20.84
N LEU A 4 6.46 -2.05 -20.75
CA LEU A 4 5.39 -2.69 -19.95
C LEU A 4 5.27 -4.13 -20.46
N ARG A 5 5.75 -5.10 -19.69
CA ARG A 5 5.50 -6.51 -19.96
C ARG A 5 4.00 -6.75 -19.78
N MET A 6 3.31 -7.01 -20.88
CA MET A 6 1.92 -7.45 -20.86
C MET A 6 1.87 -8.77 -20.07
N VAL A 7 1.00 -8.84 -19.07
CA VAL A 7 0.66 -10.08 -18.37
C VAL A 7 0.18 -11.09 -19.40
N ASP A 8 0.72 -12.30 -19.39
CA ASP A 8 0.28 -13.38 -20.30
C ASP A 8 -1.21 -13.66 -19.98
N PRO A 9 -2.10 -13.66 -20.99
CA PRO A 9 -3.53 -13.94 -20.79
C PRO A 9 -3.82 -15.31 -20.16
N ARG A 10 -2.80 -16.16 -19.99
CA ARG A 10 -2.87 -17.50 -19.39
C ARG A 10 -2.58 -17.51 -17.89
N ASP A 11 -2.07 -16.40 -17.32
CA ASP A 11 -1.85 -16.32 -15.88
C ASP A 11 -3.20 -16.22 -15.16
N SER A 12 -3.52 -17.20 -14.35
CA SER A 12 -4.72 -17.16 -13.53
C SER A 12 -4.57 -16.07 -12.45
N ILE A 13 -5.47 -15.07 -12.45
CA ILE A 13 -5.52 -14.05 -11.42
C ILE A 13 -6.31 -14.62 -10.24
N ARG A 14 -5.67 -14.69 -9.08
CA ARG A 14 -6.32 -15.03 -7.80
C ARG A 14 -6.55 -13.76 -7.01
N VAL A 15 -7.79 -13.54 -6.57
CA VAL A 15 -8.18 -12.43 -5.69
C VAL A 15 -8.68 -13.00 -4.38
N SER A 16 -8.18 -12.52 -3.26
CA SER A 16 -8.61 -12.90 -1.92
C SER A 16 -8.92 -11.67 -1.08
N THR A 17 -10.02 -11.69 -0.35
CA THR A 17 -10.34 -10.65 0.63
C THR A 17 -9.40 -10.77 1.83
N ILE A 18 -8.89 -9.66 2.31
CA ILE A 18 -8.12 -9.59 3.54
C ILE A 18 -9.09 -9.47 4.71
N ASP A 19 -8.88 -10.28 5.73
CA ASP A 19 -9.67 -10.25 6.96
C ASP A 19 -9.61 -8.87 7.64
N ASP A 20 -10.76 -8.29 7.97
CA ASP A 20 -10.85 -6.94 8.56
C ASP A 20 -10.18 -6.88 9.95
N GLY A 21 -10.17 -7.97 10.70
CA GLY A 21 -9.46 -8.07 11.98
C GLY A 21 -7.94 -8.00 11.77
N PHE A 22 -7.43 -8.63 10.69
CA PHE A 22 -6.03 -8.51 10.30
C PHE A 22 -5.68 -7.08 9.89
N VAL A 23 -6.51 -6.43 9.06
CA VAL A 23 -6.35 -5.01 8.69
C VAL A 23 -6.32 -4.15 9.96
N GLY A 24 -7.28 -4.32 10.86
CA GLY A 24 -7.37 -3.60 12.12
C GLY A 24 -6.14 -3.75 13.01
N LYS A 25 -5.56 -4.98 13.07
CA LYS A 25 -4.33 -5.25 13.85
C LYS A 25 -3.11 -4.55 13.23
N VAL A 26 -2.94 -4.59 11.92
CA VAL A 26 -1.85 -3.90 11.23
C VAL A 26 -1.95 -2.38 11.42
N LEU A 27 -3.16 -1.83 11.39
CA LEU A 27 -3.42 -0.40 11.53
C LEU A 27 -3.58 0.05 12.99
N GLN A 28 -3.34 -0.82 13.98
CA GLN A 28 -3.43 -0.46 15.40
C GLN A 28 -2.62 0.78 15.81
N PRO A 29 -1.43 1.06 15.23
CA PRO A 29 -0.69 2.28 15.55
C PRO A 29 -1.38 3.58 15.15
N TYR A 30 -2.36 3.54 14.22
CA TYR A 30 -3.14 4.71 13.85
C TYR A 30 -4.29 4.94 14.84
N TYR A 31 -4.54 6.20 15.18
CA TYR A 31 -5.76 6.56 15.92
C TYR A 31 -7.01 6.14 15.14
N GLU A 32 -8.06 5.73 15.80
CA GLU A 32 -9.27 5.16 15.19
C GLU A 32 -9.85 6.08 14.12
N HIS A 33 -9.97 7.38 14.40
CA HIS A 33 -10.49 8.38 13.45
C HIS A 33 -9.59 8.64 12.24
N SER A 34 -8.33 8.19 12.27
CA SER A 34 -7.39 8.30 11.16
C SER A 34 -7.20 7.00 10.35
N ARG A 35 -7.94 5.93 10.69
CA ARG A 35 -7.93 4.68 9.92
C ARG A 35 -8.88 4.78 8.73
N TYR A 36 -8.33 5.20 7.61
CA TYR A 36 -9.09 5.48 6.40
C TYR A 36 -9.31 4.26 5.51
N LEU A 37 -8.38 3.28 5.51
CA LEU A 37 -8.58 1.99 4.84
C LEU A 37 -9.64 1.17 5.58
N LYS A 38 -10.75 0.84 4.89
CA LYS A 38 -11.89 0.12 5.44
C LYS A 38 -11.84 -1.35 5.10
N HIS A 39 -11.61 -1.67 3.83
CA HIS A 39 -11.51 -3.03 3.33
C HIS A 39 -10.31 -3.17 2.39
N ALA A 40 -9.76 -4.36 2.33
CA ALA A 40 -8.65 -4.66 1.43
C ALA A 40 -8.84 -6.03 0.75
N SER A 41 -8.36 -6.15 -0.48
CA SER A 41 -8.25 -7.41 -1.19
C SER A 41 -6.86 -7.53 -1.83
N PHE A 42 -6.36 -8.74 -1.87
CA PHE A 42 -5.06 -9.05 -2.42
C PHE A 42 -5.21 -9.81 -3.73
N GLN A 43 -4.53 -9.33 -4.77
CA GLN A 43 -4.49 -9.94 -6.08
C GLN A 43 -3.09 -10.46 -6.34
N GLN A 44 -3.01 -11.70 -6.82
CA GLN A 44 -1.78 -12.37 -7.18
C GLN A 44 -1.99 -13.15 -8.47
N THR A 45 -1.00 -13.15 -9.36
CA THR A 45 -0.94 -14.05 -10.51
C THR A 45 -0.08 -15.27 -10.16
N ASP A 46 0.03 -16.24 -11.09
CA ASP A 46 0.93 -17.38 -10.92
C ASP A 46 2.42 -17.00 -11.06
N SER A 47 2.72 -15.74 -11.38
CA SER A 47 4.07 -15.19 -11.34
C SER A 47 4.57 -15.06 -9.90
N LEU A 48 5.84 -15.39 -9.66
CA LEU A 48 6.52 -15.16 -8.38
C LEU A 48 7.18 -13.76 -8.31
N GLU A 49 6.99 -12.95 -9.34
CA GLU A 49 7.57 -11.60 -9.39
C GLU A 49 6.81 -10.65 -8.45
N PRO A 50 7.50 -9.77 -7.70
CA PRO A 50 6.86 -8.81 -6.79
C PRO A 50 5.81 -7.93 -7.47
N GLN A 51 5.95 -7.67 -8.78
CA GLN A 51 5.00 -6.88 -9.57
C GLN A 51 3.63 -7.54 -9.74
N SER A 52 3.53 -8.86 -9.49
CA SER A 52 2.26 -9.60 -9.53
C SER A 52 1.45 -9.48 -8.23
N LEU A 53 2.04 -8.91 -7.18
CA LEU A 53 1.46 -8.80 -5.83
C LEU A 53 0.80 -7.43 -5.69
N ILE A 54 -0.52 -7.37 -5.86
CA ILE A 54 -1.28 -6.12 -5.85
C ILE A 54 -2.26 -6.12 -4.69
N MET A 55 -2.34 -4.99 -3.98
CA MET A 55 -3.36 -4.75 -2.96
C MET A 55 -4.35 -3.71 -3.48
N ASN A 56 -5.63 -4.04 -3.41
CA ASN A 56 -6.71 -3.09 -3.64
C ASN A 56 -7.36 -2.74 -2.30
N GLY A 57 -7.67 -1.48 -2.08
CA GLY A 57 -8.27 -0.98 -0.85
C GLY A 57 -9.49 -0.13 -1.13
N GLU A 58 -10.47 -0.19 -0.23
CA GLU A 58 -11.60 0.71 -0.14
C GLU A 58 -11.37 1.68 1.01
N PHE A 59 -11.51 2.97 0.76
CA PHE A 59 -11.18 4.03 1.69
C PHE A 59 -12.36 4.96 1.93
N ALA A 60 -12.40 5.52 3.14
CA ALA A 60 -13.29 6.61 3.50
C ALA A 60 -12.61 7.53 4.50
N ILE A 61 -12.64 8.84 4.23
CA ILE A 61 -12.21 9.91 5.11
C ILE A 61 -13.46 10.69 5.53
N PRO A 62 -14.18 10.26 6.58
CA PRO A 62 -15.38 10.96 7.04
C PRO A 62 -15.05 12.35 7.57
N GLU A 63 -13.87 12.49 8.17
CA GLU A 63 -13.32 13.72 8.71
C GLU A 63 -11.80 13.68 8.62
N SER A 64 -11.18 14.79 8.24
CA SER A 64 -9.70 14.88 8.21
C SER A 64 -9.14 14.84 9.63
N CYS A 65 -8.08 14.05 9.85
CA CYS A 65 -7.52 13.88 11.20
C CYS A 65 -6.59 15.04 11.64
N TYR A 66 -6.36 16.07 10.82
CA TYR A 66 -5.36 17.11 11.09
C TYR A 66 -5.82 18.53 10.75
N ILE A 67 -6.93 18.71 10.03
CA ILE A 67 -7.46 20.01 9.60
C ILE A 67 -8.97 19.88 9.36
N ASP A 68 -9.69 20.99 9.32
CA ASP A 68 -11.08 21.03 8.86
C ASP A 68 -11.21 20.50 7.42
N ASP A 69 -12.37 19.95 7.09
CA ASP A 69 -12.62 19.34 5.80
C ASP A 69 -12.33 20.31 4.64
N THR A 70 -11.40 19.96 3.77
CA THR A 70 -11.07 20.74 2.57
C THR A 70 -12.02 20.47 1.41
N GLY A 71 -12.93 19.50 1.56
CA GLY A 71 -13.86 19.07 0.51
C GLY A 71 -13.25 18.20 -0.59
N HIS A 72 -11.97 17.88 -0.50
CA HIS A 72 -11.29 17.05 -1.50
C HIS A 72 -10.08 16.33 -0.90
N PHE A 73 -9.70 15.21 -1.53
CA PHE A 73 -8.51 14.43 -1.20
C PHE A 73 -7.23 15.21 -1.54
N ASN A 74 -6.30 15.30 -0.59
CA ASN A 74 -5.09 16.10 -0.71
C ASN A 74 -3.81 15.29 -0.44
N ALA A 75 -2.64 15.95 -0.53
CA ALA A 75 -1.34 15.29 -0.43
C ALA A 75 -1.06 14.66 0.94
N VAL A 76 -1.59 15.21 2.04
CA VAL A 76 -1.42 14.64 3.38
C VAL A 76 -2.27 13.37 3.50
N GLU A 77 -3.51 13.43 3.05
CA GLU A 77 -4.42 12.28 3.02
C GLU A 77 -3.91 11.19 2.09
N TYR A 78 -3.33 11.57 0.92
CA TYR A 78 -2.63 10.63 0.05
C TYR A 78 -1.55 9.85 0.80
N ASN A 79 -0.69 10.54 1.54
CA ASN A 79 0.39 9.91 2.29
C ASN A 79 -0.13 8.97 3.40
N ILE A 80 -1.19 9.38 4.12
CA ILE A 80 -1.81 8.55 5.16
C ILE A 80 -2.41 7.28 4.54
N CYS A 81 -3.20 7.41 3.47
CA CYS A 81 -3.82 6.27 2.79
C CYS A 81 -2.79 5.34 2.14
N PHE A 82 -1.75 5.92 1.52
CA PHE A 82 -0.62 5.16 1.00
C PHE A 82 0.04 4.31 2.09
N ASN A 83 0.37 4.89 3.24
CA ASN A 83 1.00 4.16 4.33
C ASN A 83 0.12 3.00 4.83
N GLN A 84 -1.19 3.21 4.95
CA GLN A 84 -2.10 2.19 5.44
C GLN A 84 -2.18 0.99 4.50
N ILE A 85 -2.37 1.21 3.20
CA ILE A 85 -2.42 0.10 2.23
C ILE A 85 -1.05 -0.57 2.09
N CYS A 86 0.03 0.19 2.14
CA CYS A 86 1.40 -0.31 2.13
C CYS A 86 1.68 -1.24 3.31
N TYR A 87 1.35 -0.86 4.54
CA TYR A 87 1.55 -1.71 5.72
C TYR A 87 0.72 -2.98 5.66
N VAL A 88 -0.54 -2.92 5.20
CA VAL A 88 -1.37 -4.12 5.04
C VAL A 88 -0.82 -5.05 3.97
N HIS A 89 -0.33 -4.50 2.84
CA HIS A 89 0.33 -5.28 1.80
C HIS A 89 1.61 -5.96 2.32
N MET A 90 2.49 -5.21 2.97
CA MET A 90 3.74 -5.75 3.53
C MET A 90 3.46 -6.85 4.56
N ALA A 91 2.55 -6.60 5.50
CA ALA A 91 2.15 -7.59 6.51
C ALA A 91 1.60 -8.87 5.87
N HIS A 92 0.75 -8.73 4.84
CA HIS A 92 0.22 -9.88 4.11
C HIS A 92 1.34 -10.67 3.41
N CYS A 93 2.27 -9.98 2.76
CA CYS A 93 3.40 -10.61 2.08
C CYS A 93 4.36 -11.31 3.08
N ILE A 94 4.66 -10.72 4.22
CA ILE A 94 5.47 -11.33 5.28
C ILE A 94 4.77 -12.57 5.83
N LYS A 95 3.49 -12.45 6.21
CA LYS A 95 2.69 -13.56 6.76
C LYS A 95 2.69 -14.80 5.85
N ASN A 96 2.67 -14.59 4.55
CA ASN A 96 2.55 -15.66 3.54
C ASN A 96 3.89 -15.96 2.84
N ALA A 97 5.01 -15.37 3.29
CA ALA A 97 6.36 -15.54 2.73
C ALA A 97 6.42 -15.28 1.21
N LEU A 98 5.70 -14.25 0.73
CA LEU A 98 5.59 -13.93 -0.70
C LEU A 98 6.75 -13.07 -1.23
N ILE A 99 7.49 -12.39 -0.35
CA ILE A 99 8.63 -11.53 -0.67
C ILE A 99 9.80 -11.96 0.21
N PRO A 100 10.72 -12.81 -0.31
CA PRO A 100 11.85 -13.33 0.47
C PRO A 100 12.70 -12.21 1.10
N GLU A 101 12.92 -11.09 0.39
CA GLU A 101 13.71 -9.95 0.88
C GLU A 101 13.15 -9.33 2.17
N LEU A 102 11.86 -9.54 2.45
CA LEU A 102 11.21 -9.09 3.68
C LEU A 102 11.02 -10.25 4.66
N SER A 103 10.55 -11.40 4.19
CA SER A 103 10.18 -12.54 5.03
C SER A 103 11.39 -13.23 5.67
N ASP A 104 12.60 -13.04 5.12
CA ASP A 104 13.84 -13.51 5.73
C ASP A 104 14.25 -12.68 6.96
N ASP A 105 13.86 -11.39 6.99
CA ASP A 105 14.23 -10.44 8.05
C ASP A 105 13.10 -10.26 9.08
N TYR A 106 11.83 -10.45 8.66
CA TYR A 106 10.65 -10.15 9.46
C TYR A 106 9.70 -11.35 9.57
N ASP A 107 9.32 -11.69 10.78
CA ASP A 107 8.07 -12.38 11.09
C ASP A 107 6.97 -11.36 11.46
N MET A 108 5.77 -11.85 11.76
CA MET A 108 4.64 -10.96 12.07
C MET A 108 4.82 -10.20 13.40
N ASP A 109 5.45 -10.81 14.41
CA ASP A 109 5.65 -10.15 15.71
C ASP A 109 6.69 -9.02 15.58
N THR A 110 7.79 -9.29 14.90
CA THR A 110 8.82 -8.30 14.56
C THR A 110 8.23 -7.17 13.70
N PHE A 111 7.39 -7.51 12.72
CA PHE A 111 6.74 -6.50 11.88
C PHE A 111 5.85 -5.56 12.70
N TYR A 112 5.00 -6.08 13.57
CA TYR A 112 4.14 -5.24 14.42
C TYR A 112 4.94 -4.31 15.34
N GLU A 113 6.08 -4.75 15.84
CA GLU A 113 6.96 -3.92 16.67
C GLU A 113 7.71 -2.86 15.87
N LYS A 114 8.18 -3.22 14.67
CA LYS A 114 9.14 -2.43 13.89
C LYS A 114 8.53 -1.69 12.69
N GLN A 115 7.25 -1.89 12.36
CA GLN A 115 6.67 -1.26 11.17
C GLN A 115 6.83 0.26 11.14
N LEU A 116 6.65 0.96 12.27
CA LEU A 116 6.79 2.42 12.32
C LEU A 116 8.26 2.89 12.27
N PRO A 117 9.19 2.35 13.09
CA PRO A 117 10.56 2.85 13.07
C PRO A 117 11.38 2.37 11.88
N ASN A 118 11.03 1.23 11.25
CA ASN A 118 11.87 0.60 10.25
C ASN A 118 11.38 0.76 8.80
N VAL A 119 10.11 1.10 8.56
CA VAL A 119 9.58 1.33 7.21
C VAL A 119 9.57 2.83 6.93
N LEU A 120 10.57 3.31 6.21
CA LEU A 120 10.81 4.72 5.98
C LEU A 120 10.46 5.11 4.54
N ILE A 121 9.83 6.27 4.34
CA ILE A 121 9.65 6.85 3.01
C ILE A 121 10.94 7.60 2.65
N ALA A 122 11.70 7.07 1.69
CA ALA A 122 12.91 7.72 1.16
C ALA A 122 12.58 8.75 0.06
N LYS A 123 11.49 8.52 -0.70
CA LYS A 123 11.00 9.43 -1.73
C LYS A 123 9.51 9.23 -1.91
N LEU A 124 8.77 10.33 -2.05
CA LEU A 124 7.35 10.32 -2.43
C LEU A 124 7.13 11.37 -3.52
N ALA A 125 6.43 10.98 -4.57
CA ALA A 125 5.93 11.88 -5.61
C ALA A 125 4.48 11.51 -5.91
N SER A 126 3.57 12.46 -5.82
CA SER A 126 2.15 12.27 -6.12
C SER A 126 1.64 13.33 -7.09
N SER A 127 0.67 12.97 -7.89
CA SER A 127 0.00 13.83 -8.87
C SER A 127 -1.51 13.67 -8.74
N TYR A 128 -2.22 14.79 -8.85
CA TYR A 128 -3.67 14.89 -8.71
C TYR A 128 -4.22 15.34 -10.06
N GLN A 129 -4.81 14.40 -10.82
CA GLN A 129 -5.30 14.66 -12.16
C GLN A 129 -6.68 15.31 -12.13
N SER A 130 -7.49 14.96 -11.14
CA SER A 130 -8.84 15.49 -10.92
C SER A 130 -9.22 15.42 -9.44
N GLN A 131 -10.22 16.22 -9.03
CA GLN A 131 -10.71 16.24 -7.66
C GLN A 131 -11.34 14.88 -7.31
N LEU A 132 -10.84 14.26 -6.23
CA LEU A 132 -11.26 12.96 -5.76
C LEU A 132 -12.16 13.12 -4.54
N ASN A 133 -13.27 12.38 -4.51
CA ASN A 133 -14.20 12.34 -3.39
C ASN A 133 -13.57 11.58 -2.20
N ALA A 134 -13.14 12.32 -1.18
CA ALA A 134 -12.51 11.72 0.01
C ALA A 134 -13.47 10.87 0.87
N LYS A 135 -14.79 11.02 0.72
CA LYS A 135 -15.75 10.28 1.56
C LYS A 135 -15.90 8.81 1.16
N HIS A 136 -15.61 8.46 -0.11
CA HIS A 136 -15.59 7.09 -0.59
C HIS A 136 -14.73 6.99 -1.86
N PHE A 137 -13.67 6.20 -1.81
CA PHE A 137 -12.75 6.01 -2.92
C PHE A 137 -11.98 4.70 -2.80
N TYR A 138 -11.26 4.36 -3.84
CA TYR A 138 -10.50 3.12 -3.97
C TYR A 138 -9.04 3.40 -4.20
N GLY A 139 -8.18 2.49 -3.75
CA GLY A 139 -6.74 2.54 -3.97
C GLY A 139 -6.21 1.23 -4.52
N THR A 140 -5.26 1.30 -5.43
CA THR A 140 -4.48 0.17 -5.93
C THR A 140 -3.02 0.41 -5.63
N TYR A 141 -2.41 -0.49 -4.88
CA TYR A 141 -1.01 -0.46 -4.49
C TYR A 141 -0.27 -1.65 -5.09
N GLY A 142 0.95 -1.42 -5.58
CA GLY A 142 1.81 -2.48 -6.08
C GLY A 142 3.29 -2.13 -6.01
N ILE A 143 4.13 -3.13 -6.31
CA ILE A 143 5.59 -3.03 -6.26
C ILE A 143 6.14 -2.99 -7.69
N ASN A 144 6.99 -2.01 -7.99
CA ASN A 144 7.71 -1.91 -9.25
C ASN A 144 9.06 -2.64 -9.21
N ALA A 145 9.77 -2.56 -8.08
CA ALA A 145 11.08 -3.19 -7.92
C ALA A 145 11.48 -3.31 -6.45
N ILE A 146 12.26 -4.34 -6.13
CA ILE A 146 12.89 -4.54 -4.83
C ILE A 146 14.40 -4.62 -5.03
N LYS A 147 15.15 -4.00 -4.11
CA LYS A 147 16.62 -4.11 -4.06
C LYS A 147 17.09 -4.22 -2.62
N LYS A 148 17.51 -5.41 -2.22
CA LYS A 148 18.14 -5.64 -0.90
C LYS A 148 19.60 -5.20 -0.93
N THR A 149 20.03 -4.52 0.13
CA THR A 149 21.41 -4.11 0.38
C THR A 149 21.83 -4.61 1.77
N SER A 150 23.07 -4.42 2.14
CA SER A 150 23.56 -4.77 3.48
C SER A 150 22.96 -3.93 4.63
N LYS A 151 22.33 -2.79 4.32
CA LYS A 151 21.80 -1.86 5.33
C LYS A 151 20.27 -1.82 5.36
N CYS A 152 19.62 -1.98 4.23
CA CYS A 152 18.17 -1.93 4.12
C CYS A 152 17.69 -2.52 2.80
N THR A 153 16.39 -2.82 2.72
CA THR A 153 15.73 -3.22 1.49
C THR A 153 14.98 -2.00 0.91
N PHE A 154 15.39 -1.57 -0.29
CA PHE A 154 14.65 -0.55 -1.03
C PHE A 154 13.51 -1.18 -1.82
N ILE A 155 12.31 -0.61 -1.69
CA ILE A 155 11.12 -1.04 -2.42
C ILE A 155 10.57 0.16 -3.19
N LYS A 156 10.55 0.07 -4.51
CA LYS A 156 9.87 1.04 -5.37
C LYS A 156 8.44 0.60 -5.57
N THR A 157 7.51 1.45 -5.20
CA THR A 157 6.08 1.17 -5.22
C THR A 157 5.32 2.21 -6.02
N TYR A 158 4.09 1.87 -6.40
CA TYR A 158 3.12 2.81 -6.91
C TYR A 158 1.83 2.72 -6.12
N CYS A 159 1.07 3.81 -6.10
CA CYS A 159 -0.28 3.82 -5.56
C CYS A 159 -1.16 4.75 -6.37
N HIS A 160 -2.31 4.25 -6.80
CA HIS A 160 -3.32 4.98 -7.55
C HIS A 160 -4.59 5.03 -6.73
N PHE A 161 -5.18 6.22 -6.60
CA PHE A 161 -6.50 6.38 -5.99
C PHE A 161 -7.50 6.90 -7.02
N HIS A 162 -8.74 6.41 -6.93
CA HIS A 162 -9.85 6.83 -7.76
C HIS A 162 -11.17 6.72 -7.00
N ASP A 163 -12.17 7.50 -7.40
CA ASP A 163 -13.55 7.36 -6.94
C ASP A 163 -14.45 6.79 -8.06
N ASP A 164 -15.74 6.70 -7.79
CA ASP A 164 -16.73 6.23 -8.77
C ASP A 164 -16.98 7.24 -9.91
N GLY A 165 -16.48 8.46 -9.77
CA GLY A 165 -16.53 9.51 -10.79
C GLY A 165 -15.20 9.63 -11.56
N ASP A 166 -14.80 10.87 -11.82
CA ASP A 166 -13.58 11.20 -12.56
C ASP A 166 -12.36 11.46 -11.65
N GLY A 167 -12.55 11.39 -10.32
CA GLY A 167 -11.49 11.64 -9.34
C GLY A 167 -10.31 10.69 -9.49
N ARG A 168 -9.09 11.23 -9.67
CA ARG A 168 -7.87 10.44 -9.89
C ARG A 168 -6.67 11.09 -9.24
N SER A 169 -5.90 10.26 -8.55
CA SER A 169 -4.53 10.60 -8.14
C SER A 169 -3.60 9.42 -8.30
N THR A 170 -2.33 9.70 -8.55
CA THR A 170 -1.30 8.68 -8.75
C THR A 170 -0.04 9.08 -8.02
N GLY A 171 0.75 8.11 -7.63
CA GLY A 171 2.06 8.39 -7.05
C GLY A 171 3.02 7.22 -7.09
N GLU A 172 4.28 7.57 -6.95
CA GLU A 172 5.39 6.65 -6.81
C GLU A 172 6.12 6.92 -5.48
N VAL A 173 6.35 5.86 -4.73
CA VAL A 173 7.03 5.95 -3.44
C VAL A 173 8.19 4.96 -3.40
N THR A 174 9.34 5.44 -2.94
CA THR A 174 10.47 4.57 -2.61
C THR A 174 10.54 4.42 -1.10
N LEU A 175 10.41 3.20 -0.64
CA LEU A 175 10.59 2.85 0.76
C LEU A 175 12.04 2.40 1.01
N ALA A 176 12.53 2.64 2.21
CA ALA A 176 13.72 2.03 2.77
C ALA A 176 13.29 1.26 4.02
N VAL A 177 13.32 -0.08 3.94
CA VAL A 177 12.98 -0.97 5.05
C VAL A 177 14.27 -1.40 5.71
N LEU A 178 14.48 -0.97 6.95
CA LEU A 178 15.66 -1.32 7.75
C LEU A 178 15.55 -2.77 8.21
N ALA A 179 16.69 -3.44 8.42
CA ALA A 179 16.68 -4.72 9.12
C ALA A 179 16.24 -4.51 10.58
N PRO A 180 15.51 -5.45 11.19
CA PRO A 180 15.03 -5.36 12.57
C PRO A 180 16.15 -5.38 13.61
#